data_24b29a681651734acc12c73bc8976871
#
_entry.id   24b29a681651734acc12c73bc8976871
#
_cell.length_a   1.000
_cell.length_b   1.000
_cell.length_c   1.000
_cell.angle_alpha   90.00
_cell.angle_beta   90.00
_cell.angle_gamma   90.00
#
_symmetry.space_group_name_H-M   'P 1'
#
loop_
_entity.id
_entity.type
_entity.pdbx_description
1 polymer ?
#
loop_
_entity_poly.entity_id
_entity_poly.type
_entity_poly.pdbx_seq_one_letter_code
_entity_poly.pdbx_strand_id
1 'polypeptide(L)'
;MDLYILNSNKMKLYRFSPIETKEQLIEAVKHTHFACFELCKKAFGNYLPVAGNMGVFCHYDDEYKFLIKLREELTESTDNLNQKYFRLHNPIIIPTKDDIPETIYTYLYIRRPDQYRAQVGDVDFVINDEEYTILKKTLLEDSKINGAKVFDRPDLDMIELSDPDIDTLAYVSTKAMTEKVRVKQSEITKL
;
A
#
# COMPACT_ATOMS: atom_id res chain seq x y z
N MET A 1 -32.12 -23.28 13.26
CA MET A 1 -31.22 -22.57 14.16
C MET A 1 -29.83 -22.90 13.66
N ASP A 2 -29.04 -21.95 13.13
CA ASP A 2 -27.64 -22.06 12.65
C ASP A 2 -27.34 -21.57 11.24
N LEU A 3 -28.05 -20.52 10.80
CA LEU A 3 -27.74 -19.84 9.54
C LEU A 3 -27.11 -18.45 9.72
N TYR A 4 -26.90 -18.00 10.98
CA TYR A 4 -26.42 -16.65 11.29
C TYR A 4 -24.93 -16.56 11.67
N ILE A 5 -24.22 -17.67 11.82
CA ILE A 5 -22.82 -17.66 12.27
C ILE A 5 -21.82 -17.57 11.11
N LEU A 6 -22.23 -17.89 9.88
CA LEU A 6 -21.34 -17.90 8.71
C LEU A 6 -21.09 -16.51 8.09
N ASN A 7 -21.83 -15.48 8.48
CA ASN A 7 -21.69 -14.13 7.90
C ASN A 7 -20.74 -13.21 8.66
N SER A 8 -20.36 -13.52 9.90
CA SER A 8 -19.49 -12.64 10.70
C SER A 8 -18.03 -12.63 10.27
N ASN A 9 -17.55 -13.71 9.65
CA ASN A 9 -16.15 -13.80 9.18
C ASN A 9 -15.92 -13.18 7.80
N LYS A 10 -16.96 -13.04 6.96
CA LYS A 10 -16.82 -12.35 5.67
C LYS A 10 -16.75 -10.82 5.80
N MET A 11 -17.29 -10.23 6.86
CA MET A 11 -17.24 -8.79 7.09
C MET A 11 -15.87 -8.28 7.54
N LYS A 12 -14.95 -9.13 7.97
CA LYS A 12 -13.57 -8.75 8.33
C LYS A 12 -12.65 -8.49 7.14
N LEU A 13 -12.99 -9.00 5.95
CA LEU A 13 -12.16 -8.89 4.74
C LEU A 13 -12.12 -7.46 4.14
N TYR A 14 -13.12 -6.63 4.43
CA TYR A 14 -13.25 -5.27 3.88
C TYR A 14 -13.48 -4.29 5.03
N ARG A 15 -12.55 -4.26 5.96
CA ARG A 15 -12.66 -3.56 7.26
C ARG A 15 -13.21 -2.14 7.20
N PHE A 16 -12.81 -1.38 6.17
CA PHE A 16 -13.17 0.03 6.02
C PHE A 16 -14.17 0.29 4.90
N SER A 17 -14.44 -0.70 4.03
CA SER A 17 -15.32 -0.49 2.89
C SER A 17 -16.80 -0.76 3.23
N PRO A 18 -17.70 0.10 2.75
CA PRO A 18 -17.42 1.28 1.93
C PRO A 18 -16.93 2.49 2.73
N ILE A 19 -15.91 3.19 2.23
CA ILE A 19 -15.47 4.49 2.76
C ILE A 19 -16.35 5.58 2.16
N GLU A 20 -17.06 6.32 3.01
CA GLU A 20 -18.07 7.31 2.62
C GLU A 20 -17.75 8.72 3.16
N THR A 21 -16.70 8.86 3.99
CA THR A 21 -16.28 10.15 4.54
C THR A 21 -14.76 10.31 4.52
N LYS A 22 -14.30 11.56 4.63
CA LYS A 22 -12.86 11.87 4.76
C LYS A 22 -12.26 11.28 6.04
N GLU A 23 -13.00 11.31 7.13
CA GLU A 23 -12.57 10.76 8.42
C GLU A 23 -12.35 9.25 8.32
N GLN A 24 -13.25 8.52 7.65
CA GLN A 24 -13.08 7.09 7.38
C GLN A 24 -11.87 6.81 6.49
N LEU A 25 -11.59 7.66 5.49
CA LEU A 25 -10.36 7.56 4.69
C LEU A 25 -9.11 7.71 5.57
N ILE A 26 -9.09 8.69 6.48
CA ILE A 26 -7.96 8.89 7.40
C ILE A 26 -7.79 7.71 8.36
N GLU A 27 -8.88 7.13 8.85
CA GLU A 27 -8.80 5.90 9.68
C GLU A 27 -8.27 4.70 8.88
N ALA A 28 -8.66 4.54 7.61
CA ALA A 28 -8.12 3.51 6.73
C ALA A 28 -6.61 3.71 6.48
N VAL A 29 -6.17 4.96 6.26
CA VAL A 29 -4.74 5.32 6.13
C VAL A 29 -3.96 4.98 7.40
N LYS A 30 -4.47 5.35 8.59
CA LYS A 30 -3.82 5.02 9.87
C LYS A 30 -3.71 3.52 10.09
N HIS A 31 -4.77 2.76 9.82
CA HIS A 31 -4.73 1.31 9.92
C HIS A 31 -3.70 0.71 8.98
N THR A 32 -3.74 1.12 7.70
CA THR A 32 -2.79 0.64 6.68
C THR A 32 -1.35 0.92 7.09
N HIS A 33 -1.08 2.13 7.61
CA HIS A 33 0.22 2.49 8.14
C HIS A 33 0.72 1.49 9.19
N PHE A 34 -0.02 1.31 10.29
CA PHE A 34 0.42 0.46 11.38
C PHE A 34 0.51 -1.02 10.97
N ALA A 35 -0.45 -1.51 10.20
CA ALA A 35 -0.45 -2.89 9.72
C ALA A 35 0.74 -3.18 8.78
N CYS A 36 1.13 -2.23 7.92
CA CYS A 36 2.31 -2.38 7.06
C CYS A 36 3.63 -2.36 7.85
N PHE A 37 3.74 -1.58 8.93
CA PHE A 37 4.89 -1.65 9.83
C PHE A 37 4.98 -3.00 10.54
N GLU A 38 3.84 -3.59 10.92
CA GLU A 38 3.81 -4.96 11.48
C GLU A 38 4.25 -6.01 10.46
N LEU A 39 3.90 -5.86 9.17
CA LEU A 39 4.44 -6.73 8.11
C LEU A 39 5.97 -6.64 8.03
N CYS A 40 6.53 -5.43 8.05
CA CYS A 40 7.98 -5.25 8.05
C CYS A 40 8.63 -5.87 9.28
N LYS A 41 8.05 -5.68 10.47
CA LYS A 41 8.55 -6.25 11.72
C LYS A 41 8.52 -7.77 11.71
N LYS A 42 7.43 -8.37 11.21
CA LYS A 42 7.33 -9.83 11.04
C LYS A 42 8.37 -10.38 10.06
N ALA A 43 8.58 -9.67 8.94
CA ALA A 43 9.49 -10.11 7.89
C ALA A 43 10.98 -9.93 8.25
N PHE A 44 11.33 -8.80 8.86
CA PHE A 44 12.71 -8.36 9.02
C PHE A 44 13.13 -8.11 10.47
N GLY A 45 12.21 -8.22 11.44
CA GLY A 45 12.46 -7.97 12.85
C GLY A 45 12.60 -6.48 13.23
N ASN A 46 12.46 -5.56 12.27
CA ASN A 46 12.57 -4.12 12.48
C ASN A 46 11.62 -3.35 11.55
N TYR A 47 11.48 -2.05 11.80
CA TYR A 47 10.72 -1.14 10.94
C TYR A 47 11.62 -0.51 9.89
N LEU A 48 11.07 -0.26 8.70
CA LEU A 48 11.77 0.35 7.57
C LEU A 48 11.29 1.78 7.35
N PRO A 49 12.14 2.66 6.77
CA PRO A 49 11.72 4.01 6.38
C PRO A 49 10.55 3.98 5.39
N VAL A 50 9.70 5.01 5.45
CA VAL A 50 8.54 5.17 4.56
C VAL A 50 8.83 6.26 3.53
N ALA A 51 8.53 5.96 2.26
CA ALA A 51 8.78 6.89 1.15
C ALA A 51 7.74 8.01 0.98
N GLY A 52 6.61 7.93 1.65
CA GLY A 52 5.51 8.86 1.46
C GLY A 52 4.46 8.43 0.40
N ASN A 53 4.52 7.21 -0.10
CA ASN A 53 3.48 6.62 -0.94
C ASN A 53 2.53 5.80 -0.06
N MET A 54 1.24 6.12 -0.14
CA MET A 54 0.16 5.42 0.55
C MET A 54 -0.92 5.03 -0.46
N GLY A 55 -1.33 3.78 -0.47
CA GLY A 55 -2.44 3.27 -1.26
C GLY A 55 -3.62 2.88 -0.38
N VAL A 56 -4.83 3.26 -0.79
CA VAL A 56 -6.09 2.81 -0.20
C VAL A 56 -6.86 2.03 -1.26
N PHE A 57 -7.34 0.85 -0.91
CA PHE A 57 -7.99 -0.06 -1.84
C PHE A 57 -9.50 -0.01 -1.66
N CYS A 58 -10.19 0.30 -2.75
CA CYS A 58 -11.65 0.24 -2.80
C CYS A 58 -12.12 -1.19 -3.06
N HIS A 59 -13.32 -1.53 -2.59
CA HIS A 59 -13.94 -2.81 -2.83
C HIS A 59 -15.31 -2.68 -3.54
N TYR A 60 -15.82 -1.44 -3.65
CA TYR A 60 -17.08 -1.13 -4.31
C TYR A 60 -16.92 0.02 -5.29
N ASP A 61 -17.67 0.00 -6.41
CA ASP A 61 -17.58 1.03 -7.45
C ASP A 61 -18.03 2.41 -6.96
N ASP A 62 -19.06 2.48 -6.11
CA ASP A 62 -19.54 3.75 -5.59
C ASP A 62 -18.57 4.35 -4.55
N GLU A 63 -17.95 3.53 -3.73
CA GLU A 63 -16.82 3.89 -2.87
C GLU A 63 -15.68 4.49 -3.70
N TYR A 64 -15.30 3.83 -4.79
CA TYR A 64 -14.26 4.32 -5.67
C TYR A 64 -14.61 5.68 -6.28
N LYS A 65 -15.84 5.86 -6.79
CA LYS A 65 -16.30 7.14 -7.33
C LYS A 65 -16.23 8.26 -6.29
N PHE A 66 -16.66 7.97 -5.06
CA PHE A 66 -16.57 8.92 -3.95
C PHE A 66 -15.12 9.28 -3.64
N LEU A 67 -14.26 8.27 -3.46
CA LEU A 67 -12.85 8.47 -3.10
C LEU A 67 -12.03 9.17 -4.20
N ILE A 68 -12.36 8.99 -5.48
CA ILE A 68 -11.73 9.74 -6.57
C ILE A 68 -12.05 11.24 -6.46
N LYS A 69 -13.31 11.62 -6.18
CA LYS A 69 -13.68 13.01 -5.97
C LYS A 69 -12.97 13.61 -4.75
N LEU A 70 -12.97 12.87 -3.63
CA LEU A 70 -12.27 13.30 -2.42
C LEU A 70 -10.77 13.44 -2.66
N ARG A 71 -10.14 12.52 -3.42
CA ARG A 71 -8.73 12.64 -3.81
C ARG A 71 -8.47 13.92 -4.60
N GLU A 72 -9.33 14.27 -5.58
CA GLU A 72 -9.19 15.51 -6.36
C GLU A 72 -9.21 16.77 -5.49
N GLU A 73 -9.95 16.75 -4.40
CA GLU A 73 -9.95 17.84 -3.40
C GLU A 73 -8.68 17.87 -2.55
N LEU A 74 -8.06 16.72 -2.31
CA LEU A 74 -6.92 16.56 -1.40
C LEU A 74 -5.56 16.66 -2.10
N THR A 75 -5.51 16.57 -3.43
CA THR A 75 -4.26 16.42 -4.19
C THR A 75 -4.07 17.48 -5.26
N GLU A 76 -2.81 17.71 -5.62
CA GLU A 76 -2.44 18.54 -6.75
C GLU A 76 -3.02 17.95 -8.06
N SER A 77 -3.47 18.82 -8.95
CA SER A 77 -3.88 18.43 -10.31
C SER A 77 -2.68 18.05 -11.15
N THR A 78 -2.89 17.18 -12.13
CA THR A 78 -1.85 16.78 -13.09
C THR A 78 -2.46 16.50 -14.45
N ASP A 79 -1.75 16.90 -15.51
CA ASP A 79 -2.11 16.57 -16.90
C ASP A 79 -1.61 15.17 -17.32
N ASN A 80 -0.88 14.49 -16.45
CA ASN A 80 -0.38 13.16 -16.72
C ASN A 80 -1.49 12.11 -16.56
N LEU A 81 -2.07 11.67 -17.67
CA LEU A 81 -3.13 10.65 -17.70
C LEU A 81 -2.70 9.29 -17.11
N ASN A 82 -1.40 9.05 -17.01
CA ASN A 82 -0.84 7.83 -16.42
C ASN A 82 -0.53 7.98 -14.92
N GLN A 83 -0.83 9.14 -14.31
CA GLN A 83 -0.60 9.35 -12.89
C GLN A 83 -1.37 8.33 -12.06
N LYS A 84 -0.66 7.64 -11.16
CA LYS A 84 -1.20 6.62 -10.26
C LYS A 84 -1.27 7.14 -8.83
N TYR A 85 -0.16 7.69 -8.32
CA TYR A 85 -0.09 8.34 -7.02
C TYR A 85 -0.12 9.85 -7.20
N PHE A 86 -1.00 10.52 -6.48
CA PHE A 86 -1.21 11.96 -6.56
C PHE A 86 -0.60 12.64 -5.35
N ARG A 87 0.09 13.77 -5.57
CA ARG A 87 0.71 14.52 -4.50
C ARG A 87 -0.35 15.24 -3.67
N LEU A 88 -0.31 15.07 -2.37
CA LEU A 88 -1.22 15.72 -1.43
C LEU A 88 -0.87 17.22 -1.29
N HIS A 89 -1.89 18.10 -1.28
CA HIS A 89 -1.72 19.52 -0.93
C HIS A 89 -1.17 19.68 0.49
N ASN A 90 -1.73 18.88 1.41
CA ASN A 90 -1.29 18.81 2.80
C ASN A 90 -0.92 17.35 3.10
N PRO A 91 0.35 17.07 3.40
CA PRO A 91 0.78 15.71 3.75
C PRO A 91 -0.03 15.15 4.92
N ILE A 92 -0.27 13.84 4.90
CA ILE A 92 -0.87 13.12 6.03
C ILE A 92 0.25 12.73 6.99
N ILE A 93 0.20 13.25 8.21
CA ILE A 93 1.17 12.96 9.26
C ILE A 93 0.56 11.94 10.22
N ILE A 94 1.21 10.79 10.35
CA ILE A 94 0.88 9.79 11.36
C ILE A 94 1.89 9.96 12.50
N PRO A 95 1.45 10.36 13.71
CA PRO A 95 2.36 10.58 14.81
C PRO A 95 2.99 9.29 15.31
N THR A 96 4.14 9.42 15.96
CA THR A 96 4.80 8.32 16.67
C THR A 96 3.83 7.59 17.59
N LYS A 97 3.83 6.28 17.51
CA LYS A 97 3.08 5.41 18.41
C LYS A 97 3.92 4.19 18.77
N ASP A 98 4.09 3.93 20.04
CA ASP A 98 4.95 2.87 20.58
C ASP A 98 6.38 3.01 20.01
N ASP A 99 6.90 2.01 19.33
CA ASP A 99 8.19 2.02 18.66
C ASP A 99 8.13 2.39 17.16
N ILE A 100 6.93 2.71 16.63
CA ILE A 100 6.74 3.13 15.25
C ILE A 100 6.97 4.63 15.14
N PRO A 101 7.89 5.10 14.28
CA PRO A 101 8.24 6.51 14.16
C PRO A 101 7.14 7.33 13.50
N GLU A 102 7.15 8.64 13.73
CA GLU A 102 6.33 9.58 12.95
C GLU A 102 6.60 9.39 11.45
N THR A 103 5.53 9.37 10.68
CA THR A 103 5.61 9.18 9.22
C THR A 103 4.78 10.21 8.50
N ILE A 104 5.35 10.74 7.40
CA ILE A 104 4.74 11.77 6.56
C ILE A 104 4.45 11.16 5.19
N TYR A 105 3.16 11.06 4.85
CA TYR A 105 2.71 10.64 3.52
C TYR A 105 2.45 11.83 2.63
N THR A 106 3.16 11.90 1.51
CA THR A 106 3.08 12.98 0.52
C THR A 106 2.33 12.61 -0.74
N TYR A 107 2.11 11.31 -0.97
CA TYR A 107 1.40 10.79 -2.14
C TYR A 107 0.32 9.80 -1.75
N LEU A 108 -0.86 9.93 -2.40
CA LEU A 108 -2.01 9.07 -2.20
C LEU A 108 -2.43 8.40 -3.51
N TYR A 109 -2.67 7.10 -3.43
CA TYR A 109 -3.27 6.30 -4.49
C TYR A 109 -4.62 5.74 -4.01
N ILE A 110 -5.67 5.92 -4.81
CA ILE A 110 -6.94 5.24 -4.62
C ILE A 110 -7.04 4.15 -5.67
N ARG A 111 -7.02 2.90 -5.22
CA ARG A 111 -7.05 1.74 -6.09
C ARG A 111 -8.49 1.39 -6.45
N ARG A 112 -8.70 1.05 -7.73
CA ARG A 112 -9.97 0.53 -8.21
C ARG A 112 -10.32 -0.79 -7.52
N PRO A 113 -11.62 -1.11 -7.36
CA PRO A 113 -12.07 -2.39 -6.85
C PRO A 113 -11.45 -3.55 -7.63
N ASP A 114 -11.01 -4.55 -6.88
CA ASP A 114 -10.41 -5.78 -7.42
C ASP A 114 -10.93 -6.96 -6.59
N GLN A 115 -11.80 -7.77 -7.20
CA GLN A 115 -12.42 -8.91 -6.54
C GLN A 115 -11.45 -9.99 -6.05
N TYR A 116 -10.20 -9.97 -6.54
CA TYR A 116 -9.15 -10.91 -6.14
C TYR A 116 -8.28 -10.40 -5.00
N ARG A 117 -8.53 -9.17 -4.52
CA ARG A 117 -7.74 -8.54 -3.47
C ARG A 117 -8.62 -8.16 -2.29
N ALA A 118 -8.34 -8.79 -1.15
CA ALA A 118 -9.02 -8.53 0.11
C ALA A 118 -8.34 -7.43 0.95
N GLN A 119 -7.13 -7.02 0.58
CA GLN A 119 -6.36 -6.03 1.31
C GLN A 119 -7.02 -4.66 1.22
N VAL A 120 -6.87 -3.87 2.30
CA VAL A 120 -7.49 -2.55 2.44
C VAL A 120 -6.56 -1.40 2.03
N GLY A 121 -5.28 -1.68 1.84
CA GLY A 121 -4.30 -0.69 1.40
C GLY A 121 -2.87 -1.21 1.37
N ASP A 122 -1.96 -0.33 0.99
CA ASP A 122 -0.52 -0.60 0.94
C ASP A 122 0.31 0.61 1.37
N VAL A 123 1.58 0.34 1.73
CA VAL A 123 2.61 1.36 1.97
C VAL A 123 3.88 0.97 1.23
N ASP A 124 4.49 1.94 0.55
CA ASP A 124 5.82 1.81 -0.04
C ASP A 124 6.89 2.22 0.97
N PHE A 125 7.77 1.30 1.32
CA PHE A 125 8.95 1.53 2.14
C PHE A 125 10.19 1.68 1.26
N VAL A 126 11.03 2.66 1.60
CA VAL A 126 12.27 2.93 0.89
C VAL A 126 13.46 2.55 1.75
N ILE A 127 14.36 1.78 1.18
CA ILE A 127 15.69 1.55 1.71
C ILE A 127 16.74 1.98 0.68
N ASN A 128 18.00 2.12 1.10
CA ASN A 128 19.05 2.47 0.15
C ASN A 128 19.35 1.32 -0.83
N ASP A 129 19.99 1.64 -1.94
CA ASP A 129 20.20 0.71 -3.06
C ASP A 129 21.07 -0.50 -2.66
N GLU A 130 22.06 -0.30 -1.78
CA GLU A 130 22.93 -1.36 -1.29
C GLU A 130 22.16 -2.35 -0.39
N GLU A 131 21.43 -1.82 0.59
CA GLU A 131 20.56 -2.64 1.47
C GLU A 131 19.49 -3.39 0.66
N TYR A 132 18.88 -2.73 -0.32
CA TYR A 132 17.90 -3.36 -1.20
C TYR A 132 18.51 -4.52 -1.98
N THR A 133 19.69 -4.33 -2.56
CA THR A 133 20.40 -5.35 -3.33
C THR A 133 20.73 -6.57 -2.47
N ILE A 134 21.22 -6.35 -1.25
CA ILE A 134 21.54 -7.43 -0.29
C ILE A 134 20.27 -8.18 0.09
N LEU A 135 19.20 -7.45 0.47
CA LEU A 135 17.91 -8.03 0.87
C LEU A 135 17.30 -8.87 -0.26
N LYS A 136 17.24 -8.32 -1.48
CA LYS A 136 16.72 -9.00 -2.66
C LYS A 136 17.49 -10.28 -2.95
N LYS A 137 18.83 -10.23 -2.94
CA LYS A 137 19.69 -11.39 -3.14
C LYS A 137 19.42 -12.48 -2.09
N THR A 138 19.35 -12.10 -0.82
CA THR A 138 19.06 -13.03 0.28
C THR A 138 17.71 -13.74 0.07
N LEU A 139 16.67 -12.99 -0.36
CA LEU A 139 15.34 -13.56 -0.61
C LEU A 139 15.33 -14.50 -1.83
N LEU A 140 16.12 -14.22 -2.86
CA LEU A 140 16.20 -15.07 -4.05
C LEU A 140 17.01 -16.36 -3.81
N GLU A 141 18.04 -16.30 -2.95
CA GLU A 141 18.90 -17.44 -2.63
C GLU A 141 18.32 -18.32 -1.50
N ASP A 142 17.62 -17.72 -0.56
CA ASP A 142 17.17 -18.39 0.66
C ASP A 142 15.73 -17.97 1.02
N SER A 143 14.76 -18.47 0.29
CA SER A 143 13.30 -18.13 0.41
C SER A 143 12.70 -18.32 1.81
N LYS A 144 13.39 -17.94 2.88
CA LYS A 144 13.01 -18.21 4.29
C LYS A 144 12.07 -17.16 4.89
N ILE A 145 11.87 -16.01 4.24
CA ILE A 145 10.96 -15.02 4.77
C ILE A 145 9.56 -15.31 4.24
N ASN A 146 8.73 -15.90 5.10
CA ASN A 146 7.33 -16.17 4.77
C ASN A 146 6.60 -14.86 4.43
N GLY A 147 5.80 -14.90 3.34
CA GLY A 147 5.02 -13.75 2.90
C GLY A 147 5.81 -12.71 2.11
N ALA A 148 7.11 -12.90 1.88
CA ALA A 148 7.90 -12.05 0.99
C ALA A 148 7.90 -12.60 -0.45
N LYS A 149 7.65 -11.71 -1.42
CA LYS A 149 7.67 -12.02 -2.85
C LYS A 149 8.50 -10.98 -3.58
N VAL A 150 9.51 -11.42 -4.32
CA VAL A 150 10.35 -10.55 -5.12
C VAL A 150 9.75 -10.39 -6.52
N PHE A 151 9.51 -9.15 -6.91
CA PHE A 151 9.28 -8.77 -8.31
C PHE A 151 10.61 -8.26 -8.86
N ASP A 152 11.14 -8.96 -9.85
CA ASP A 152 12.45 -8.67 -10.48
C ASP A 152 12.24 -8.45 -11.98
N ARG A 153 11.68 -7.28 -12.32
CA ARG A 153 11.40 -6.89 -13.69
C ARG A 153 11.86 -5.45 -13.90
N PRO A 154 12.24 -5.06 -15.12
CA PRO A 154 12.69 -3.69 -15.42
C PRO A 154 11.67 -2.60 -15.09
N ASP A 155 10.38 -2.93 -15.15
CA ASP A 155 9.26 -2.05 -14.86
C ASP A 155 8.82 -2.09 -13.40
N LEU A 156 9.16 -3.15 -12.67
CA LEU A 156 8.74 -3.39 -11.30
C LEU A 156 9.80 -4.20 -10.54
N ASP A 157 10.68 -3.53 -9.85
CA ASP A 157 11.72 -4.13 -9.00
C ASP A 157 11.46 -3.77 -7.54
N MET A 158 10.75 -4.66 -6.83
CA MET A 158 10.36 -4.46 -5.43
C MET A 158 10.07 -5.79 -4.73
N ILE A 159 10.04 -5.74 -3.41
CA ILE A 159 9.66 -6.85 -2.55
C ILE A 159 8.28 -6.55 -1.98
N GLU A 160 7.29 -7.41 -2.27
CA GLU A 160 5.97 -7.39 -1.65
C GLU A 160 6.00 -8.22 -0.36
N LEU A 161 5.48 -7.66 0.72
CA LEU A 161 5.25 -8.36 1.98
C LEU A 161 3.75 -8.54 2.19
N SER A 162 3.37 -9.73 2.59
CA SER A 162 1.99 -10.09 2.92
C SER A 162 1.96 -11.11 4.05
N ASP A 163 0.86 -11.14 4.79
CA ASP A 163 0.62 -12.11 5.85
C ASP A 163 -0.88 -12.45 5.83
N PRO A 164 -1.30 -13.72 5.95
CA PRO A 164 -2.71 -14.08 5.91
C PRO A 164 -3.55 -13.46 7.02
N ASP A 165 -2.93 -13.05 8.13
CA ASP A 165 -3.60 -12.46 9.29
C ASP A 165 -3.61 -10.91 9.24
N ILE A 166 -2.96 -10.29 8.23
CA ILE A 166 -2.84 -8.84 8.07
C ILE A 166 -3.48 -8.42 6.74
N ASP A 167 -4.46 -7.53 6.82
CA ASP A 167 -5.28 -7.10 5.69
C ASP A 167 -4.67 -5.95 4.86
N THR A 168 -3.33 -5.87 4.81
CA THR A 168 -2.59 -4.88 4.02
C THR A 168 -1.43 -5.53 3.25
N LEU A 169 -0.81 -4.75 2.36
CA LEU A 169 0.43 -5.11 1.69
C LEU A 169 1.50 -4.07 2.02
N ALA A 170 2.74 -4.50 2.17
CA ALA A 170 3.87 -3.58 2.23
C ALA A 170 4.80 -3.84 1.04
N TYR A 171 5.31 -2.78 0.44
CA TYR A 171 6.30 -2.88 -0.63
C TYR A 171 7.60 -2.26 -0.17
N VAL A 172 8.71 -2.94 -0.43
CA VAL A 172 10.06 -2.45 -0.12
C VAL A 172 10.82 -2.31 -1.42
N SER A 173 11.37 -1.13 -1.66
CA SER A 173 12.13 -0.85 -2.88
C SER A 173 13.14 0.29 -2.67
N THR A 174 13.86 0.62 -3.73
CA THR A 174 14.70 1.82 -3.77
C THR A 174 13.88 3.08 -3.96
N LYS A 175 14.46 4.23 -3.64
CA LYS A 175 13.82 5.53 -3.89
C LYS A 175 13.42 5.70 -5.36
N ALA A 176 14.31 5.34 -6.28
CA ALA A 176 14.06 5.45 -7.72
C ALA A 176 12.84 4.60 -8.16
N MET A 177 12.70 3.39 -7.64
CA MET A 177 11.56 2.53 -7.94
C MET A 177 10.26 3.08 -7.33
N THR A 178 10.30 3.55 -6.07
CA THR A 178 9.14 4.17 -5.42
C THR A 178 8.64 5.41 -6.17
N GLU A 179 9.54 6.21 -6.74
CA GLU A 179 9.16 7.35 -7.59
C GLU A 179 8.60 6.89 -8.94
N LYS A 180 9.20 5.85 -9.54
CA LYS A 180 8.79 5.29 -10.83
C LYS A 180 7.36 4.74 -10.80
N VAL A 181 6.95 4.04 -9.74
CA VAL A 181 5.60 3.47 -9.62
C VAL A 181 4.50 4.50 -9.42
N ARG A 182 4.84 5.78 -9.20
CA ARG A 182 3.85 6.87 -9.13
C ARG A 182 3.13 7.10 -10.45
N VAL A 183 3.72 6.63 -11.54
CA VAL A 183 3.16 6.72 -12.89
C VAL A 183 2.96 5.31 -13.44
N LYS A 184 1.83 5.04 -14.08
CA LYS A 184 1.62 3.77 -14.78
C LYS A 184 2.67 3.64 -15.87
N GLN A 185 3.38 2.53 -15.87
CA GLN A 185 4.22 2.20 -17.01
C GLN A 185 3.32 1.96 -18.22
N SER A 186 3.63 2.59 -19.35
CA SER A 186 2.99 2.23 -20.62
C SER A 186 3.25 0.74 -20.84
N GLU A 187 2.22 -0.04 -21.09
CA GLU A 187 2.41 -1.39 -21.64
C GLU A 187 3.22 -1.23 -22.90
N ILE A 188 4.46 -1.69 -22.87
CA ILE A 188 5.26 -1.81 -24.10
C ILE A 188 4.50 -2.81 -24.92
N THR A 189 3.74 -2.30 -25.90
CA THR A 189 3.13 -3.12 -26.93
C THR A 189 4.25 -3.96 -27.51
N LYS A 190 4.24 -5.26 -27.22
CA LYS A 190 5.17 -6.20 -27.85
C LYS A 190 4.84 -6.17 -29.33
N LEU A 191 5.68 -5.47 -30.11
CA LEU A 191 5.76 -5.63 -31.57
C LEU A 191 6.36 -7.00 -31.89
#